data_a6a28955760fe4bc8920057c39345ea6
#
_entry.id   a6a28955760fe4bc8920057c39345ea6
#
_cell.length_a   1.000
_cell.length_b   1.000
_cell.length_c   1.000
_cell.angle_alpha   90.00
_cell.angle_beta   90.00
_cell.angle_gamma   90.00
#
_symmetry.space_group_name_H-M   'P 1'
#
loop_
_entity.id
_entity.type
_entity.pdbx_description
1 polymer ?
#
loop_
_entity_poly.entity_id
_entity_poly.type
_entity_poly.pdbx_seq_one_letter_code
_entity_poly.pdbx_strand_id
1 'polypeptide(L)'
;IWGASENTIRQTISPEGSIQVKDLGPVYLNGMTVKEANAYLQRELSKIYSGIGGGDPNSQIRLTLGDIRTIQIHIMGEVTVPGTYTLSAFSTVFHALYRAGGVNNIGSLRDIRLVRNGETIEHLDVYEFIMQGKMNDDVRLQEGDVIIVSPYQSLVEIVGKVKRPMYYEMKPAETVASLLKYAGGFMGDAYKKAVRIIRKSGREHQVYNVDEMDYSVFRLDDGDLMTVDAV
;
A
#
# COMPACT_ATOMS: atom_id res chain seq x y z
N ILE A 1 -19.49 -23.10 21.50
CA ILE A 1 -19.79 -23.41 22.94
C ILE A 1 -19.40 -24.85 23.12
N TRP A 2 -18.50 -25.14 24.05
CA TRP A 2 -18.12 -26.49 24.44
C TRP A 2 -18.57 -26.71 25.90
N GLY A 3 -19.03 -27.89 26.20
CA GLY A 3 -19.52 -28.27 27.53
C GLY A 3 -20.63 -29.29 27.41
N ALA A 4 -21.59 -29.23 28.29
CA ALA A 4 -22.74 -30.17 28.32
C ALA A 4 -23.58 -30.17 27.02
N SER A 5 -23.42 -29.14 26.15
CA SER A 5 -23.97 -29.11 24.80
C SER A 5 -22.98 -28.40 23.86
N GLU A 6 -22.33 -29.19 23.00
CA GLU A 6 -21.49 -28.63 21.93
C GLU A 6 -22.37 -28.05 20.81
N ASN A 7 -22.25 -26.78 20.54
CA ASN A 7 -22.99 -26.12 19.48
C ASN A 7 -22.08 -25.14 18.72
N THR A 8 -21.99 -25.30 17.41
CA THR A 8 -21.27 -24.37 16.50
C THR A 8 -22.31 -23.50 15.81
N ILE A 9 -22.29 -22.21 16.10
CA ILE A 9 -23.15 -21.22 15.43
C ILE A 9 -22.31 -20.44 14.44
N ARG A 10 -22.67 -20.52 13.15
CA ARG A 10 -22.09 -19.67 12.11
C ARG A 10 -22.97 -18.46 11.90
N GLN A 11 -22.36 -17.27 11.97
CA GLN A 11 -23.02 -16.00 11.77
C GLN A 11 -22.18 -15.11 10.85
N THR A 12 -22.85 -14.35 10.01
CA THR A 12 -22.18 -13.31 9.21
C THR A 12 -22.35 -11.98 9.90
N ILE A 13 -21.25 -11.22 10.04
CA ILE A 13 -21.31 -9.87 10.58
C ILE A 13 -22.06 -8.99 9.58
N SER A 14 -23.10 -8.29 10.05
CA SER A 14 -23.89 -7.36 9.24
C SER A 14 -23.04 -6.16 8.77
N PRO A 15 -23.46 -5.39 7.75
CA PRO A 15 -22.78 -4.15 7.36
C PRO A 15 -22.61 -3.14 8.49
N GLU A 16 -23.51 -3.19 9.49
CA GLU A 16 -23.47 -2.36 10.70
C GLU A 16 -22.48 -2.89 11.75
N GLY A 17 -21.80 -4.00 11.48
CA GLY A 17 -20.83 -4.61 12.38
C GLY A 17 -21.40 -5.45 13.50
N SER A 18 -22.65 -5.92 13.39
CA SER A 18 -23.34 -6.73 14.41
C SER A 18 -23.55 -8.19 13.99
N ILE A 19 -23.67 -9.06 14.98
CA ILE A 19 -24.17 -10.44 14.86
C ILE A 19 -25.43 -10.62 15.70
N GLN A 20 -26.32 -11.52 15.29
CA GLN A 20 -27.50 -11.88 16.09
C GLN A 20 -27.17 -13.06 17.00
N VAL A 21 -27.16 -12.81 18.29
CA VAL A 21 -26.95 -13.89 19.30
C VAL A 21 -28.26 -14.23 19.94
N LYS A 22 -28.61 -15.53 19.91
CA LYS A 22 -29.84 -16.01 20.54
C LYS A 22 -29.86 -15.59 21.99
N ASP A 23 -31.01 -15.14 22.46
CA ASP A 23 -31.30 -14.71 23.84
C ASP A 23 -30.55 -13.42 24.28
N LEU A 24 -29.58 -12.91 23.50
CA LEU A 24 -28.88 -11.66 23.79
C LEU A 24 -29.27 -10.53 22.80
N GLY A 25 -29.76 -10.90 21.61
CA GLY A 25 -30.07 -9.93 20.54
C GLY A 25 -28.87 -9.53 19.74
N PRO A 26 -28.87 -8.31 19.11
CA PRO A 26 -27.78 -7.83 18.31
C PRO A 26 -26.56 -7.46 19.16
N VAL A 27 -25.41 -8.02 18.80
CA VAL A 27 -24.11 -7.75 19.43
C VAL A 27 -23.20 -7.06 18.43
N TYR A 28 -22.76 -5.86 18.75
CA TYR A 28 -21.90 -5.06 17.89
C TYR A 28 -20.42 -5.40 18.16
N LEU A 29 -19.73 -5.82 17.11
CA LEU A 29 -18.32 -6.24 17.15
C LEU A 29 -17.41 -5.31 16.35
N ASN A 30 -17.96 -4.27 15.74
CA ASN A 30 -17.20 -3.35 14.90
C ASN A 30 -16.08 -2.66 15.70
N GLY A 31 -14.88 -2.60 15.13
CA GLY A 31 -13.69 -2.02 15.76
C GLY A 31 -13.01 -2.91 16.81
N MET A 32 -13.54 -4.08 17.12
CA MET A 32 -12.93 -5.01 18.08
C MET A 32 -11.99 -5.98 17.38
N THR A 33 -10.88 -6.30 18.03
CA THR A 33 -10.06 -7.47 17.67
C THR A 33 -10.80 -8.76 18.05
N VAL A 34 -10.41 -9.89 17.45
CA VAL A 34 -11.00 -11.22 17.80
C VAL A 34 -10.87 -11.52 19.29
N LYS A 35 -9.77 -11.10 19.92
CA LYS A 35 -9.55 -11.28 21.36
C LYS A 35 -10.52 -10.46 22.20
N GLU A 36 -10.72 -9.21 21.85
CA GLU A 36 -11.68 -8.31 22.52
C GLU A 36 -13.13 -8.79 22.33
N ALA A 37 -13.49 -9.19 21.10
CA ALA A 37 -14.80 -9.74 20.80
C ALA A 37 -15.08 -11.05 21.57
N ASN A 38 -14.08 -11.93 21.72
CA ASN A 38 -14.21 -13.12 22.58
C ASN A 38 -14.49 -12.75 24.04
N ALA A 39 -13.70 -11.83 24.60
CA ALA A 39 -13.85 -11.39 25.98
C ALA A 39 -15.22 -10.71 26.20
N TYR A 40 -15.65 -9.90 25.24
CA TYR A 40 -16.95 -9.23 25.27
C TYR A 40 -18.12 -10.24 25.25
N LEU A 41 -18.11 -11.17 24.29
CA LEU A 41 -19.14 -12.19 24.17
C LEU A 41 -19.18 -13.11 25.41
N GLN A 42 -18.04 -13.50 25.95
CA GLN A 42 -17.96 -14.31 27.16
C GLN A 42 -18.61 -13.58 28.34
N ARG A 43 -18.34 -12.30 28.51
CA ARG A 43 -18.91 -11.45 29.55
C ARG A 43 -20.43 -11.30 29.39
N GLU A 44 -20.91 -11.01 28.19
CA GLU A 44 -22.34 -10.78 27.96
C GLU A 44 -23.14 -12.10 28.08
N LEU A 45 -22.61 -13.18 27.53
CA LEU A 45 -23.30 -14.50 27.62
C LEU A 45 -23.24 -15.12 29.03
N SER A 46 -22.23 -14.79 29.83
CA SER A 46 -22.18 -15.24 31.23
C SER A 46 -23.31 -14.67 32.10
N LYS A 47 -23.91 -13.54 31.70
CA LYS A 47 -25.06 -12.96 32.38
C LYS A 47 -26.34 -13.78 32.15
N ILE A 48 -26.42 -14.51 31.04
CA ILE A 48 -27.60 -15.28 30.61
C ILE A 48 -27.43 -16.77 30.91
N TYR A 49 -26.21 -17.26 30.68
CA TYR A 49 -25.88 -18.68 30.83
C TYR A 49 -24.95 -18.90 32.03
N SER A 50 -25.49 -19.42 33.14
CA SER A 50 -24.73 -19.66 34.37
C SER A 50 -23.54 -20.62 34.21
N GLY A 51 -23.57 -21.49 33.19
CA GLY A 51 -22.45 -22.40 32.86
C GLY A 51 -21.23 -21.76 32.25
N ILE A 52 -21.27 -20.48 31.86
CA ILE A 52 -20.19 -19.79 31.15
C ILE A 52 -19.36 -18.92 32.10
N GLY A 53 -19.86 -18.51 33.25
CA GLY A 53 -19.18 -17.53 34.11
C GLY A 53 -19.29 -17.81 35.61
N GLY A 54 -19.84 -18.96 36.01
CA GLY A 54 -19.99 -19.34 37.42
C GLY A 54 -18.71 -19.91 38.04
N GLY A 55 -18.75 -20.20 39.34
CA GLY A 55 -17.61 -20.74 40.09
C GLY A 55 -17.12 -22.12 39.64
N ASP A 56 -17.87 -22.80 38.77
CA ASP A 56 -17.51 -24.07 38.16
C ASP A 56 -17.96 -24.03 36.66
N PRO A 57 -17.22 -23.38 35.79
CA PRO A 57 -17.61 -23.19 34.40
C PRO A 57 -17.56 -24.51 33.63
N ASN A 58 -18.71 -25.05 33.26
CA ASN A 58 -18.88 -26.29 32.50
C ASN A 58 -19.04 -26.03 30.98
N SER A 59 -19.00 -24.78 30.55
CA SER A 59 -19.12 -24.37 29.13
C SER A 59 -18.17 -23.25 28.79
N GLN A 60 -17.57 -23.34 27.60
CA GLN A 60 -16.66 -22.32 27.07
C GLN A 60 -17.18 -21.78 25.74
N ILE A 61 -16.95 -20.50 25.51
CA ILE A 61 -17.24 -19.84 24.25
C ILE A 61 -15.93 -19.50 23.56
N ARG A 62 -15.87 -19.75 22.28
CA ARG A 62 -14.77 -19.32 21.42
C ARG A 62 -15.32 -18.73 20.14
N LEU A 63 -15.00 -17.46 19.89
CA LEU A 63 -15.22 -16.81 18.62
C LEU A 63 -14.01 -17.08 17.73
N THR A 64 -14.25 -17.58 16.54
CA THR A 64 -13.23 -17.72 15.49
C THR A 64 -13.75 -17.03 14.24
N LEU A 65 -12.86 -16.41 13.48
CA LEU A 65 -13.19 -15.93 12.15
C LEU A 65 -13.41 -17.15 11.24
N GLY A 66 -14.57 -17.16 10.58
CA GLY A 66 -14.87 -18.09 9.52
C GLY A 66 -14.28 -17.65 8.18
N ASP A 67 -15.00 -17.93 7.11
CA ASP A 67 -14.59 -17.52 5.76
C ASP A 67 -14.64 -16.00 5.65
N ILE A 68 -13.55 -15.42 5.12
CA ILE A 68 -13.47 -13.99 4.84
C ILE A 68 -14.20 -13.75 3.52
N ARG A 69 -15.12 -12.78 3.52
CA ARG A 69 -15.82 -12.41 2.28
C ARG A 69 -14.83 -11.91 1.25
N THR A 70 -15.12 -12.15 0.00
CA THR A 70 -14.42 -11.57 -1.13
C THR A 70 -15.11 -10.29 -1.60
N ILE A 71 -14.35 -9.43 -2.25
CA ILE A 71 -14.79 -8.21 -2.90
C ILE A 71 -14.33 -8.24 -4.35
N GLN A 72 -15.09 -7.61 -5.24
CA GLN A 72 -14.68 -7.34 -6.61
C GLN A 72 -14.20 -5.90 -6.73
N ILE A 73 -13.04 -5.74 -7.35
CA ILE A 73 -12.44 -4.43 -7.64
C ILE A 73 -11.98 -4.39 -9.09
N HIS A 74 -11.75 -3.20 -9.61
CA HIS A 74 -11.25 -2.98 -10.96
C HIS A 74 -9.86 -2.36 -10.92
N ILE A 75 -8.94 -2.86 -11.75
CA ILE A 75 -7.60 -2.29 -11.90
C ILE A 75 -7.44 -1.89 -13.36
N MET A 76 -7.15 -0.62 -13.59
CA MET A 76 -7.12 0.01 -14.90
C MET A 76 -5.84 0.82 -15.10
N GLY A 77 -5.56 1.20 -16.35
CA GLY A 77 -4.41 1.99 -16.72
C GLY A 77 -3.14 1.14 -16.90
N GLU A 78 -2.01 1.68 -16.51
CA GLU A 78 -0.68 1.17 -16.85
C GLU A 78 -0.21 0.09 -15.87
N VAL A 79 -0.95 -1.01 -15.82
CA VAL A 79 -0.60 -2.23 -15.06
C VAL A 79 -0.31 -3.38 -16.04
N THR A 80 0.37 -4.41 -15.54
CA THR A 80 0.73 -5.57 -16.37
C THR A 80 -0.51 -6.32 -16.87
N VAL A 81 -1.49 -6.53 -16.01
CA VAL A 81 -2.76 -7.20 -16.37
C VAL A 81 -3.92 -6.36 -15.83
N PRO A 82 -4.50 -5.43 -16.63
CA PRO A 82 -5.70 -4.71 -16.24
C PRO A 82 -6.93 -5.62 -16.26
N GLY A 83 -7.90 -5.35 -15.40
CA GLY A 83 -9.13 -6.13 -15.34
C GLY A 83 -9.85 -6.06 -14.01
N THR A 84 -10.82 -6.96 -13.85
CA THR A 84 -11.59 -7.12 -12.62
C THR A 84 -11.00 -8.26 -11.79
N TYR A 85 -10.82 -8.00 -10.51
CA TYR A 85 -10.20 -8.93 -9.58
C TYR A 85 -11.11 -9.22 -8.39
N THR A 86 -11.20 -10.50 -8.03
CA THR A 86 -11.84 -10.92 -6.79
C THR A 86 -10.77 -11.12 -5.73
N LEU A 87 -10.83 -10.33 -4.68
CA LEU A 87 -9.86 -10.30 -3.59
C LEU A 87 -10.54 -10.49 -2.24
N SER A 88 -9.75 -10.78 -1.22
CA SER A 88 -10.23 -10.76 0.17
C SER A 88 -10.65 -9.34 0.56
N ALA A 89 -11.70 -9.20 1.37
CA ALA A 89 -12.14 -7.93 1.93
C ALA A 89 -11.09 -7.24 2.84
N PHE A 90 -10.00 -7.93 3.18
CA PHE A 90 -8.86 -7.34 3.89
C PHE A 90 -7.73 -6.88 2.97
N SER A 91 -7.91 -7.03 1.66
CA SER A 91 -6.89 -6.62 0.69
C SER A 91 -6.77 -5.10 0.63
N THR A 92 -5.56 -4.66 0.35
CA THR A 92 -5.18 -3.27 0.17
C THR A 92 -4.82 -2.99 -1.28
N VAL A 93 -4.55 -1.73 -1.63
CA VAL A 93 -4.15 -1.34 -2.98
C VAL A 93 -2.87 -2.09 -3.41
N PHE A 94 -1.89 -2.23 -2.53
CA PHE A 94 -0.66 -2.98 -2.84
C PHE A 94 -0.93 -4.45 -3.13
N HIS A 95 -1.80 -5.11 -2.37
CA HIS A 95 -2.19 -6.50 -2.66
C HIS A 95 -2.84 -6.63 -4.03
N ALA A 96 -3.68 -5.67 -4.42
CA ALA A 96 -4.35 -5.66 -5.71
C ALA A 96 -3.35 -5.45 -6.85
N LEU A 97 -2.44 -4.49 -6.74
CA LEU A 97 -1.39 -4.26 -7.73
C LEU A 97 -0.49 -5.49 -7.89
N TYR A 98 -0.15 -6.16 -6.79
CA TYR A 98 0.64 -7.38 -6.84
C TYR A 98 -0.09 -8.50 -7.62
N ARG A 99 -1.40 -8.62 -7.43
CA ARG A 99 -2.24 -9.58 -8.18
C ARG A 99 -2.35 -9.25 -9.66
N ALA A 100 -2.28 -7.96 -10.02
CA ALA A 100 -2.26 -7.50 -11.41
C ALA A 100 -0.87 -7.63 -12.09
N GLY A 101 0.12 -8.19 -11.40
CA GLY A 101 1.49 -8.31 -11.91
C GLY A 101 2.32 -7.03 -11.81
N GLY A 102 1.85 -6.05 -11.03
CA GLY A 102 2.51 -4.76 -10.84
C GLY A 102 2.22 -3.75 -11.96
N VAL A 103 2.90 -2.62 -11.86
CA VAL A 103 2.87 -1.55 -12.85
C VAL A 103 3.70 -1.96 -14.08
N ASN A 104 3.25 -1.62 -15.28
CA ASN A 104 3.98 -1.90 -16.52
C ASN A 104 5.11 -0.86 -16.76
N ASN A 105 5.84 -1.00 -17.87
CA ASN A 105 7.03 -0.18 -18.15
C ASN A 105 6.75 1.31 -18.35
N ILE A 106 5.53 1.71 -18.63
CA ILE A 106 5.13 3.11 -18.81
C ILE A 106 4.24 3.62 -17.67
N GLY A 107 3.94 2.76 -16.70
CA GLY A 107 3.11 3.12 -15.57
C GLY A 107 3.87 3.87 -14.48
N SER A 108 3.18 4.82 -13.87
CA SER A 108 3.69 5.57 -12.74
C SER A 108 3.65 4.75 -11.45
N LEU A 109 4.76 4.74 -10.73
CA LEU A 109 4.82 4.28 -9.34
C LEU A 109 4.47 5.40 -8.35
N ARG A 110 4.21 6.61 -8.84
CA ARG A 110 4.02 7.82 -8.04
C ARG A 110 2.68 8.50 -8.25
N ASP A 111 1.87 8.00 -9.22
CA ASP A 111 0.49 8.45 -9.49
C ASP A 111 -0.45 7.25 -9.63
N ILE A 112 -0.74 6.62 -8.49
CA ILE A 112 -1.71 5.54 -8.38
C ILE A 112 -2.89 6.06 -7.60
N ARG A 113 -4.09 6.00 -8.19
CA ARG A 113 -5.32 6.53 -7.60
C ARG A 113 -6.28 5.43 -7.22
N LEU A 114 -6.81 5.52 -6.02
CA LEU A 114 -7.94 4.73 -5.57
C LEU A 114 -9.22 5.56 -5.71
N VAL A 115 -10.12 5.09 -6.55
CA VAL A 115 -11.41 5.74 -6.82
C VAL A 115 -12.53 4.90 -6.23
N ARG A 116 -13.40 5.52 -5.46
CA ARG A 116 -14.59 4.93 -4.84
C ARG A 116 -15.81 5.81 -5.11
N ASN A 117 -16.88 5.21 -5.62
CA ASN A 117 -18.10 5.94 -5.96
C ASN A 117 -17.87 7.15 -6.90
N GLY A 118 -16.87 7.07 -7.79
CA GLY A 118 -16.52 8.15 -8.72
C GLY A 118 -15.60 9.23 -8.15
N GLU A 119 -15.22 9.16 -6.88
CA GLU A 119 -14.32 10.12 -6.24
C GLU A 119 -12.97 9.49 -5.96
N THR A 120 -11.88 10.24 -6.17
CA THR A 120 -10.53 9.81 -5.76
C THR A 120 -10.41 9.97 -4.26
N ILE A 121 -10.30 8.86 -3.56
CA ILE A 121 -10.19 8.82 -2.10
C ILE A 121 -8.75 8.75 -1.62
N GLU A 122 -7.82 8.29 -2.47
CA GLU A 122 -6.42 8.17 -2.11
C GLU A 122 -5.51 8.30 -3.34
N HIS A 123 -4.34 8.90 -3.13
CA HIS A 123 -3.23 9.03 -4.06
C HIS A 123 -2.01 8.35 -3.47
N LEU A 124 -1.57 7.25 -4.07
CA LEU A 124 -0.44 6.48 -3.58
C LEU A 124 0.84 6.81 -4.36
N ASP A 125 1.91 7.04 -3.62
CA ASP A 125 3.29 7.16 -4.10
C ASP A 125 4.11 5.99 -3.54
N VAL A 126 4.44 5.01 -4.39
CA VAL A 126 5.21 3.82 -3.99
C VAL A 126 6.62 4.18 -3.51
N TYR A 127 7.18 5.31 -3.97
CA TYR A 127 8.50 5.76 -3.53
C TYR A 127 8.49 6.12 -2.03
N GLU A 128 7.42 6.71 -1.52
CA GLU A 128 7.29 7.00 -0.10
C GLU A 128 7.29 5.70 0.73
N PHE A 129 6.59 4.69 0.22
CA PHE A 129 6.61 3.36 0.83
C PHE A 129 8.00 2.71 0.81
N ILE A 130 8.66 2.67 -0.37
CA ILE A 130 9.98 2.02 -0.53
C ILE A 130 11.05 2.74 0.26
N MET A 131 11.03 4.09 0.30
CA MET A 131 12.08 4.90 0.90
C MET A 131 11.90 5.13 2.40
N GLN A 132 10.66 5.18 2.88
CA GLN A 132 10.33 5.57 4.25
C GLN A 132 9.66 4.46 5.05
N GLY A 133 9.27 3.35 4.40
CA GLY A 133 8.49 2.29 5.03
C GLY A 133 7.10 2.74 5.49
N LYS A 134 6.63 3.89 5.03
CA LYS A 134 5.31 4.40 5.38
C LYS A 134 4.24 3.64 4.61
N MET A 135 3.50 2.81 5.32
CA MET A 135 2.29 2.14 4.81
C MET A 135 1.00 2.87 5.22
N ASN A 136 1.11 4.12 5.69
CA ASN A 136 -0.05 4.83 6.26
C ASN A 136 -1.18 5.03 5.25
N ASP A 137 -0.85 4.99 3.96
CA ASP A 137 -1.76 5.26 2.86
C ASP A 137 -2.20 3.97 2.13
N ASP A 138 -1.89 2.79 2.68
CA ASP A 138 -2.33 1.51 2.13
C ASP A 138 -3.77 1.20 2.55
N VAL A 139 -4.70 1.89 1.93
CA VAL A 139 -6.13 1.84 2.24
C VAL A 139 -6.72 0.47 1.91
N ARG A 140 -7.57 -0.03 2.81
CA ARG A 140 -8.34 -1.25 2.55
C ARG A 140 -9.36 -1.03 1.45
N LEU A 141 -9.40 -1.99 0.55
CA LEU A 141 -10.31 -1.99 -0.59
C LEU A 141 -11.74 -2.35 -0.17
N GLN A 142 -12.69 -1.83 -0.92
CA GLN A 142 -14.11 -2.11 -0.79
C GLN A 142 -14.68 -2.63 -2.12
N GLU A 143 -15.87 -3.19 -2.06
CA GLU A 143 -16.61 -3.64 -3.24
C GLU A 143 -16.79 -2.49 -4.23
N GLY A 144 -16.43 -2.75 -5.50
CA GLY A 144 -16.57 -1.78 -6.59
C GLY A 144 -15.47 -0.71 -6.66
N ASP A 145 -14.43 -0.77 -5.83
CA ASP A 145 -13.29 0.13 -5.92
C ASP A 145 -12.58 0.01 -7.27
N VAL A 146 -12.07 1.13 -7.76
CA VAL A 146 -11.28 1.21 -8.99
C VAL A 146 -9.89 1.74 -8.67
N ILE A 147 -8.86 0.96 -9.01
CA ILE A 147 -7.46 1.39 -8.94
C ILE A 147 -7.05 1.82 -10.34
N ILE A 148 -6.52 3.04 -10.46
CA ILE A 148 -6.07 3.61 -11.73
C ILE A 148 -4.59 3.95 -11.62
N VAL A 149 -3.79 3.37 -12.51
CA VAL A 149 -2.38 3.68 -12.63
C VAL A 149 -2.19 4.57 -13.86
N SER A 150 -1.71 5.80 -13.65
CA SER A 150 -1.39 6.74 -14.73
C SER A 150 -0.07 6.38 -15.40
N PRO A 151 0.21 6.83 -16.63
CA PRO A 151 1.57 6.80 -17.18
C PRO A 151 2.50 7.74 -16.39
N TYR A 152 3.80 7.40 -16.32
CA TYR A 152 4.79 8.29 -15.69
C TYR A 152 4.89 9.63 -16.44
N GLN A 153 5.28 10.69 -15.75
CA GLN A 153 5.44 12.03 -16.33
C GLN A 153 6.90 12.36 -16.66
N SER A 154 7.82 11.94 -15.82
CA SER A 154 9.24 12.21 -15.97
C SER A 154 10.06 11.01 -15.51
N LEU A 155 10.92 10.53 -16.40
CA LEU A 155 11.82 9.42 -16.13
C LEU A 155 13.28 9.87 -16.37
N VAL A 156 14.11 9.73 -15.35
CA VAL A 156 15.51 10.16 -15.37
C VAL A 156 16.40 8.93 -15.15
N GLU A 157 17.44 8.82 -15.96
CA GLU A 157 18.44 7.76 -15.83
C GLU A 157 19.63 8.25 -14.99
N ILE A 158 20.08 7.42 -14.04
CA ILE A 158 21.32 7.64 -13.31
C ILE A 158 22.27 6.46 -13.50
N VAL A 159 23.52 6.77 -13.86
CA VAL A 159 24.56 5.79 -14.15
C VAL A 159 25.86 6.13 -13.41
N GLY A 160 26.82 5.19 -13.42
CA GLY A 160 28.14 5.37 -12.86
C GLY A 160 28.22 4.99 -11.37
N LYS A 161 28.93 5.77 -10.58
CA LYS A 161 29.34 5.43 -9.22
C LYS A 161 28.29 5.75 -8.14
N VAL A 162 27.09 5.21 -8.34
CA VAL A 162 25.98 5.22 -7.37
C VAL A 162 25.63 3.80 -6.97
N LYS A 163 24.99 3.62 -5.83
CA LYS A 163 24.67 2.29 -5.31
C LYS A 163 23.60 1.56 -6.13
N ARG A 164 22.66 2.28 -6.73
CA ARG A 164 21.56 1.72 -7.53
C ARG A 164 21.43 2.53 -8.84
N PRO A 165 22.27 2.26 -9.85
CA PRO A 165 22.14 2.88 -11.17
C PRO A 165 20.93 2.28 -11.89
N MET A 166 19.95 3.12 -12.22
CA MET A 166 18.72 2.73 -12.93
C MET A 166 17.90 3.97 -13.33
N TYR A 167 16.75 3.75 -13.93
CA TYR A 167 15.75 4.79 -14.17
C TYR A 167 14.94 5.08 -12.92
N TYR A 168 14.68 6.36 -12.68
CA TYR A 168 13.84 6.83 -11.59
C TYR A 168 12.77 7.78 -12.08
N GLU A 169 11.55 7.59 -11.60
CA GLU A 169 10.46 8.53 -11.84
C GLU A 169 10.61 9.74 -10.93
N MET A 170 10.66 10.94 -11.53
CA MET A 170 10.87 12.19 -10.80
C MET A 170 9.64 13.07 -10.85
N LYS A 171 9.33 13.74 -9.72
CA LYS A 171 8.32 14.80 -9.67
C LYS A 171 8.93 16.15 -10.06
N PRO A 172 8.15 17.11 -10.58
CA PRO A 172 8.67 18.39 -11.10
C PRO A 172 9.48 19.24 -10.10
N ALA A 173 9.27 19.04 -8.80
CA ALA A 173 9.99 19.77 -7.75
C ALA A 173 11.27 19.06 -7.28
N GLU A 174 11.54 17.86 -7.76
CA GLU A 174 12.65 17.05 -7.29
C GLU A 174 13.96 17.42 -8.04
N THR A 175 15.06 17.19 -7.34
CA THR A 175 16.37 17.69 -7.71
C THR A 175 17.40 16.57 -7.81
N VAL A 176 18.62 16.90 -8.19
CA VAL A 176 19.80 16.00 -8.17
C VAL A 176 19.94 15.33 -6.80
N ALA A 177 19.75 16.07 -5.71
CA ALA A 177 19.81 15.51 -4.35
C ALA A 177 18.74 14.46 -4.12
N SER A 178 17.52 14.65 -4.64
CA SER A 178 16.44 13.68 -4.56
C SER A 178 16.79 12.39 -5.30
N LEU A 179 17.29 12.52 -6.54
CA LEU A 179 17.69 11.38 -7.35
C LEU A 179 18.84 10.58 -6.71
N LEU A 180 19.86 11.26 -6.18
CA LEU A 180 20.94 10.63 -5.43
C LEU A 180 20.42 9.85 -4.21
N LYS A 181 19.46 10.42 -3.49
CA LYS A 181 18.81 9.73 -2.36
C LYS A 181 18.09 8.45 -2.82
N TYR A 182 17.36 8.50 -3.94
CA TYR A 182 16.68 7.34 -4.51
C TYR A 182 17.67 6.28 -4.99
N ALA A 183 18.78 6.69 -5.57
CA ALA A 183 19.88 5.80 -5.97
C ALA A 183 20.68 5.22 -4.80
N GLY A 184 20.34 5.56 -3.55
CA GLY A 184 21.02 5.08 -2.34
C GLY A 184 22.32 5.78 -2.02
N GLY A 185 22.61 6.90 -2.70
CA GLY A 185 23.82 7.69 -2.55
C GLY A 185 25.01 7.15 -3.37
N PHE A 186 26.13 7.81 -3.19
CA PHE A 186 27.38 7.53 -3.88
C PHE A 186 28.03 6.22 -3.44
N MET A 187 28.79 5.59 -4.34
CA MET A 187 29.78 4.58 -4.00
C MET A 187 30.98 5.20 -3.30
N GLY A 188 31.85 4.34 -2.69
CA GLY A 188 33.02 4.80 -1.96
C GLY A 188 34.06 5.53 -2.82
N ASP A 189 34.18 5.12 -4.08
CA ASP A 189 35.12 5.63 -5.10
C ASP A 189 34.47 6.64 -6.06
N ALA A 190 33.32 7.21 -5.68
CA ALA A 190 32.62 8.19 -6.48
C ALA A 190 33.21 9.60 -6.34
N TYR A 191 33.29 10.34 -7.43
CA TYR A 191 33.57 11.77 -7.42
C TYR A 191 32.30 12.52 -6.97
N LYS A 192 32.34 13.06 -5.75
CA LYS A 192 31.14 13.62 -5.07
C LYS A 192 30.96 15.12 -5.28
N LYS A 193 31.99 15.82 -5.78
CA LYS A 193 31.96 17.28 -5.89
C LYS A 193 31.14 17.80 -7.05
N ALA A 194 30.98 16.99 -8.10
CA ALA A 194 30.13 17.35 -9.24
C ALA A 194 29.55 16.10 -9.89
N VAL A 195 28.38 16.25 -10.53
CA VAL A 195 27.77 15.25 -11.41
C VAL A 195 27.55 15.87 -12.79
N ARG A 196 27.54 15.03 -13.81
CA ARG A 196 27.27 15.46 -15.18
C ARG A 196 25.87 15.06 -15.59
N ILE A 197 25.11 16.00 -16.14
CA ILE A 197 23.76 15.79 -16.65
C ILE A 197 23.74 16.08 -18.13
N ILE A 198 23.21 15.16 -18.91
CA ILE A 198 22.96 15.32 -20.34
C ILE A 198 21.46 15.43 -20.53
N ARG A 199 21.01 16.57 -21.02
CA ARG A 199 19.60 16.88 -21.32
C ARG A 199 19.43 17.02 -22.83
N LYS A 200 18.40 16.35 -23.34
CA LYS A 200 18.01 16.53 -24.75
C LYS A 200 17.09 17.74 -24.88
N SER A 201 17.47 18.72 -25.65
CA SER A 201 16.68 19.91 -25.95
C SER A 201 16.48 20.02 -27.46
N GLY A 202 15.32 19.58 -27.95
CA GLY A 202 15.05 19.52 -29.38
C GLY A 202 16.00 18.56 -30.10
N ARG A 203 16.88 19.07 -30.95
CA ARG A 203 17.91 18.29 -31.70
C ARG A 203 19.29 18.32 -31.06
N GLU A 204 19.47 19.03 -29.98
CA GLU A 204 20.75 19.27 -29.33
C GLU A 204 20.82 18.56 -27.97
N HIS A 205 22.06 18.28 -27.56
CA HIS A 205 22.36 17.79 -26.23
C HIS A 205 22.98 18.93 -25.42
N GLN A 206 22.37 19.26 -24.32
CA GLN A 206 22.93 20.21 -23.35
C GLN A 206 23.64 19.42 -22.26
N VAL A 207 24.86 19.79 -21.95
CA VAL A 207 25.65 19.16 -20.89
C VAL A 207 25.79 20.13 -19.72
N TYR A 208 25.33 19.72 -18.56
CA TYR A 208 25.45 20.46 -17.30
C TYR A 208 26.45 19.76 -16.41
N ASN A 209 27.43 20.49 -15.89
CA ASN A 209 28.22 20.07 -14.76
C ASN A 209 27.59 20.72 -13.51
N VAL A 210 26.99 19.94 -12.65
CA VAL A 210 26.30 20.42 -11.44
C VAL A 210 27.19 20.17 -10.25
N ASP A 211 27.61 21.22 -9.58
CA ASP A 211 28.44 21.16 -8.39
C ASP A 211 27.64 20.71 -7.14
N GLU A 212 28.32 20.17 -6.15
CA GLU A 212 27.72 19.67 -4.92
C GLU A 212 26.79 20.69 -4.24
N MET A 213 27.16 21.98 -4.28
CA MET A 213 26.37 23.07 -3.70
C MET A 213 25.01 23.24 -4.39
N ASP A 214 24.89 22.83 -5.64
CA ASP A 214 23.69 23.01 -6.47
C ASP A 214 22.80 21.77 -6.49
N TYR A 215 23.18 20.64 -5.89
CA TYR A 215 22.42 19.40 -5.89
C TYR A 215 21.00 19.55 -5.34
N SER A 216 20.81 20.43 -4.38
CA SER A 216 19.51 20.67 -3.76
C SER A 216 18.58 21.61 -4.54
N VAL A 217 19.10 22.29 -5.55
CA VAL A 217 18.36 23.29 -6.34
C VAL A 217 18.24 22.96 -7.80
N PHE A 218 19.17 22.17 -8.36
CA PHE A 218 19.13 21.79 -9.76
C PHE A 218 18.03 20.76 -10.02
N ARG A 219 17.01 21.16 -10.77
CA ARG A 219 15.85 20.31 -11.13
C ARG A 219 16.18 19.44 -12.34
N LEU A 220 15.66 18.24 -12.31
CA LEU A 220 15.80 17.25 -13.39
C LEU A 220 14.53 17.28 -14.26
N ASP A 221 14.73 17.10 -15.56
CA ASP A 221 13.66 17.02 -16.55
C ASP A 221 13.56 15.60 -17.12
N ASP A 222 12.43 15.32 -17.76
CA ASP A 222 12.20 14.03 -18.41
C ASP A 222 13.27 13.72 -19.45
N GLY A 223 13.80 12.50 -19.41
CA GLY A 223 14.85 12.02 -20.29
C GLY A 223 16.27 12.49 -19.95
N ASP A 224 16.50 13.17 -18.82
CA ASP A 224 17.83 13.49 -18.34
C ASP A 224 18.64 12.22 -18.05
N LEU A 225 19.91 12.24 -18.44
CA LEU A 225 20.91 11.24 -18.06
C LEU A 225 21.91 11.85 -17.09
N MET A 226 21.90 11.40 -15.84
CA MET A 226 22.89 11.81 -14.84
C MET A 226 24.00 10.78 -14.72
N THR A 227 25.24 11.23 -14.84
CA THR A 227 26.45 10.41 -14.69
C THR A 227 27.23 10.83 -13.47
N VAL A 228 27.59 9.85 -12.66
CA VAL A 228 28.50 10.01 -11.50
C VAL A 228 29.83 9.36 -11.84
N ASP A 229 30.88 10.17 -11.98
CA ASP A 229 32.21 9.67 -12.33
C ASP A 229 32.94 9.05 -11.12
N ALA A 230 33.98 8.29 -11.38
CA ALA A 230 34.93 7.83 -10.36
C ALA A 230 35.94 8.93 -10.00
N VAL A 231 36.59 8.80 -8.85
CA VAL A 231 37.76 9.60 -8.45
C VAL A 231 38.99 9.12 -9.19
#